data_d7f10ccb17dd01b8beaab4649f93d7a1
#
_entry.id   d7f10ccb17dd01b8beaab4649f93d7a1
#
_cell.length_a   1.000
_cell.length_b   1.000
_cell.length_c   1.000
_cell.angle_alpha   90.00
_cell.angle_beta   90.00
_cell.angle_gamma   90.00
#
_symmetry.space_group_name_H-M   'P 1'
#
loop_
_entity.id
_entity.type
_entity.pdbx_description
1 polymer ?
#
loop_
_entity_poly.entity_id
_entity_poly.type
_entity_poly.pdbx_seq_one_letter_code
_entity_poly.pdbx_strand_id
1 'polypeptide(L)'
;MTLQLAQAGVIEELFATFDGYLKDQGYLAMGGQIIDASIVAAPRQRNSREENVEIKAGGTPRNWTDNPAKSRQKDTDARWTKKRGLSHYGYKNHINVDRRHKLVRRYHVSDAAVHDSQVLDEILDRDNTASGVWADSAYRSAEIEAALEEKGLKSRIHRKGRRGKPLSEREKRGNKTRSSVRGRVEHIFGAQSNDMGGTLVRSIGLVRATTWIGLKNLAYNMRRLVQLERLAATTA
;
A
#
# COMPACT_ATOMS: atom_id res chain seq x y z
N MET A 1 15.24 0.54 -16.29
CA MET A 1 14.14 -0.38 -16.67
C MET A 1 13.29 0.29 -17.72
N THR A 2 13.05 -0.36 -18.84
CA THR A 2 12.33 0.20 -19.97
C THR A 2 10.82 0.29 -19.65
N LEU A 3 10.13 1.27 -20.23
CA LEU A 3 8.67 1.44 -20.09
C LEU A 3 7.92 0.17 -20.56
N GLN A 4 8.45 -0.52 -21.56
CA GLN A 4 7.90 -1.78 -22.08
C GLN A 4 7.80 -2.88 -21.03
N LEU A 5 8.84 -3.10 -20.23
CA LEU A 5 8.82 -4.09 -19.13
C LEU A 5 7.83 -3.70 -18.04
N ALA A 6 7.70 -2.40 -17.77
CA ALA A 6 6.72 -1.90 -16.80
C ALA A 6 5.27 -2.09 -17.29
N GLN A 7 5.01 -1.88 -18.57
CA GLN A 7 3.68 -2.07 -19.20
C GLN A 7 3.31 -3.55 -19.37
N ALA A 8 4.30 -4.44 -19.47
CA ALA A 8 4.06 -5.88 -19.64
C ALA A 8 3.69 -6.61 -18.31
N GLY A 9 3.58 -5.91 -17.18
CA GLY A 9 3.19 -6.54 -15.91
C GLY A 9 4.23 -7.51 -15.34
N VAL A 10 5.48 -7.45 -15.80
CA VAL A 10 6.54 -8.41 -15.41
C VAL A 10 6.77 -8.43 -13.90
N ILE A 11 6.60 -7.31 -13.22
CA ILE A 11 6.85 -7.23 -11.77
C ILE A 11 5.72 -7.88 -10.99
N GLU A 12 4.50 -7.71 -11.44
CA GLU A 12 3.33 -8.36 -10.87
C GLU A 12 3.43 -9.88 -11.04
N GLU A 13 3.90 -10.36 -12.20
CA GLU A 13 4.16 -11.78 -12.45
C GLU A 13 5.28 -12.33 -11.57
N LEU A 14 6.40 -11.62 -11.46
CA LEU A 14 7.51 -12.00 -10.57
C LEU A 14 7.06 -12.04 -9.11
N PHE A 15 6.25 -11.07 -8.68
CA PHE A 15 5.72 -11.05 -7.32
C PHE A 15 4.81 -12.25 -7.06
N ALA A 16 3.91 -12.57 -8.00
CA ALA A 16 3.01 -13.71 -7.91
C ALA A 16 3.79 -15.04 -7.91
N THR A 17 4.79 -15.17 -8.78
CA THR A 17 5.69 -16.35 -8.84
C THR A 17 6.42 -16.55 -7.50
N PHE A 18 6.93 -15.46 -6.92
CA PHE A 18 7.62 -15.54 -5.63
C PHE A 18 6.65 -15.87 -4.48
N ASP A 19 5.41 -15.36 -4.51
CA ASP A 19 4.38 -15.74 -3.53
C ASP A 19 4.01 -17.22 -3.64
N GLY A 20 3.95 -17.77 -4.85
CA GLY A 20 3.82 -19.21 -5.11
C GLY A 20 4.96 -20.01 -4.48
N TYR A 21 6.21 -19.60 -4.75
CA TYR A 21 7.39 -20.23 -4.14
C TYR A 21 7.32 -20.20 -2.60
N LEU A 22 6.92 -19.09 -2.00
CA LEU A 22 6.75 -19.00 -0.54
C LEU A 22 5.71 -19.98 -0.01
N LYS A 23 4.60 -20.18 -0.73
CA LYS A 23 3.57 -21.17 -0.38
C LYS A 23 4.11 -22.61 -0.44
N ASP A 24 4.86 -22.93 -1.48
CA ASP A 24 5.50 -24.24 -1.66
C ASP A 24 6.53 -24.54 -0.56
N GLN A 25 7.21 -23.52 -0.05
CA GLN A 25 8.12 -23.63 1.09
C GLN A 25 7.39 -23.63 2.46
N GLY A 26 6.05 -23.70 2.47
CA GLY A 26 5.25 -23.73 3.69
C GLY A 26 4.98 -22.39 4.36
N TYR A 27 5.42 -21.28 3.77
CA TYR A 27 5.10 -19.94 4.26
C TYR A 27 3.72 -19.48 3.76
N LEU A 28 2.68 -20.18 4.19
CA LEU A 28 1.29 -19.82 3.85
C LEU A 28 0.88 -18.49 4.47
N ALA A 29 -0.06 -17.80 3.83
CA ALA A 29 -0.71 -16.63 4.42
C ALA A 29 -1.57 -17.07 5.61
N MET A 30 -1.18 -16.69 6.84
CA MET A 30 -1.74 -17.26 8.08
C MET A 30 -2.06 -16.22 9.14
N GLY A 31 -3.04 -16.60 9.97
CA GLY A 31 -3.37 -15.88 11.20
C GLY A 31 -4.12 -14.58 11.00
N GLY A 32 -4.66 -14.37 9.83
CA GLY A 32 -5.35 -13.15 9.40
C GLY A 32 -4.43 -12.18 8.67
N GLN A 33 -5.00 -11.07 8.21
CA GLN A 33 -4.35 -10.14 7.30
C GLN A 33 -4.38 -8.70 7.85
N ILE A 34 -3.32 -7.96 7.61
CA ILE A 34 -3.15 -6.56 8.02
C ILE A 34 -3.07 -5.72 6.76
N ILE A 35 -3.93 -4.71 6.67
CA ILE A 35 -4.02 -3.80 5.53
C ILE A 35 -3.64 -2.41 5.98
N ASP A 36 -2.73 -1.80 5.24
CA ASP A 36 -2.29 -0.42 5.48
C ASP A 36 -1.73 0.21 4.19
N ALA A 37 -1.59 1.54 4.19
CA ALA A 37 -1.05 2.30 3.09
C ALA A 37 0.07 3.24 3.53
N SER A 38 1.15 3.26 2.75
CA SER A 38 2.24 4.21 2.92
C SER A 38 2.30 5.18 1.76
N ILE A 39 2.56 6.46 2.07
CA ILE A 39 2.81 7.46 1.04
C ILE A 39 4.21 7.26 0.49
N VAL A 40 4.30 7.23 -0.82
CA VAL A 40 5.53 7.13 -1.59
C VAL A 40 5.74 8.47 -2.30
N ALA A 41 6.73 9.23 -1.84
CA ALA A 41 6.97 10.56 -2.35
C ALA A 41 7.46 10.54 -3.82
N ALA A 42 7.03 11.52 -4.60
CA ALA A 42 7.59 11.87 -5.90
C ALA A 42 8.20 13.28 -5.86
N PRO A 43 9.13 13.63 -6.76
CA PRO A 43 9.68 14.98 -6.85
C PRO A 43 8.57 16.01 -7.05
N ARG A 44 8.50 16.99 -6.16
CA ARG A 44 7.48 18.03 -6.21
C ARG A 44 7.62 18.86 -7.49
N GLN A 45 6.50 19.15 -8.11
CA GLN A 45 6.43 19.93 -9.33
C GLN A 45 5.78 21.28 -9.08
N ARG A 46 6.28 22.31 -9.77
CA ARG A 46 5.64 23.64 -9.81
C ARG A 46 4.74 23.67 -11.04
N ASN A 47 3.45 23.57 -10.85
CA ASN A 47 2.43 23.71 -11.88
C ASN A 47 1.59 24.94 -11.59
N SER A 48 1.08 25.60 -12.62
CA SER A 48 0.11 26.67 -12.45
C SER A 48 -1.24 26.11 -11.97
N ARG A 49 -2.15 27.00 -11.60
CA ARG A 49 -3.50 26.59 -11.16
C ARG A 49 -4.27 25.97 -12.32
N GLU A 50 -4.15 26.54 -13.50
CA GLU A 50 -4.77 26.07 -14.74
C GLU A 50 -4.23 24.68 -15.13
N GLU A 51 -2.91 24.53 -15.14
CA GLU A 51 -2.26 23.23 -15.38
C GLU A 51 -2.78 22.15 -14.41
N ASN A 52 -2.93 22.47 -13.13
CA ASN A 52 -3.46 21.52 -12.15
C ASN A 52 -4.93 21.15 -12.37
N VAL A 53 -5.75 22.07 -12.92
CA VAL A 53 -7.15 21.76 -13.30
C VAL A 53 -7.18 20.77 -14.44
N GLU A 54 -6.41 20.99 -15.51
CA GLU A 54 -6.32 20.08 -16.65
C GLU A 54 -5.80 18.70 -16.25
N ILE A 55 -4.76 18.64 -15.42
CA ILE A 55 -4.21 17.37 -14.90
C ILE A 55 -5.25 16.60 -14.04
N LYS A 56 -6.02 17.31 -13.21
CA LYS A 56 -7.08 16.68 -12.41
C LYS A 56 -8.22 16.12 -13.27
N ALA A 57 -8.48 16.76 -14.41
CA ALA A 57 -9.44 16.27 -15.39
C ALA A 57 -8.91 15.08 -16.24
N GLY A 58 -7.69 14.60 -15.97
CA GLY A 58 -7.05 13.51 -16.70
C GLY A 58 -6.36 13.93 -18.00
N GLY A 59 -6.26 15.24 -18.24
CA GLY A 59 -5.63 15.81 -19.44
C GLY A 59 -4.15 16.16 -19.25
N THR A 60 -3.49 16.44 -20.37
CA THR A 60 -2.16 17.07 -20.38
C THR A 60 -2.32 18.56 -20.68
N PRO A 61 -1.73 19.46 -19.87
CA PRO A 61 -1.82 20.89 -20.11
C PRO A 61 -1.36 21.30 -21.50
N ARG A 62 -2.17 22.13 -22.19
CA ARG A 62 -1.93 22.51 -23.59
C ARG A 62 -0.54 23.11 -23.79
N ASN A 63 -0.08 23.96 -22.87
CA ASN A 63 1.25 24.57 -22.92
C ASN A 63 2.42 23.58 -22.74
N TRP A 64 2.14 22.32 -22.40
CA TRP A 64 3.15 21.23 -22.36
C TRP A 64 3.22 20.48 -23.69
N THR A 65 2.10 20.42 -24.44
CA THR A 65 2.06 19.79 -25.75
C THR A 65 3.02 20.49 -26.73
N ASP A 66 3.12 21.82 -26.64
CA ASP A 66 4.02 22.65 -27.45
C ASP A 66 5.49 22.61 -26.95
N ASN A 67 5.74 22.00 -25.80
CA ASN A 67 7.08 21.85 -25.22
C ASN A 67 7.33 20.41 -24.75
N PRO A 68 7.74 19.52 -25.68
CA PRO A 68 7.98 18.11 -25.36
C PRO A 68 9.02 17.86 -24.28
N ALA A 69 10.02 18.75 -24.13
CA ALA A 69 11.02 18.66 -23.08
C ALA A 69 10.41 18.89 -21.69
N LYS A 70 9.53 19.89 -21.57
CA LYS A 70 8.76 20.16 -20.34
C LYS A 70 7.82 18.98 -20.02
N SER A 71 7.07 18.50 -21.01
CA SER A 71 6.11 17.39 -20.87
C SER A 71 6.78 16.12 -20.33
N ARG A 72 7.96 15.77 -20.85
CA ARG A 72 8.73 14.59 -20.42
C ARG A 72 9.24 14.65 -18.96
N GLN A 73 9.32 15.84 -18.39
CA GLN A 73 9.79 16.07 -17.02
C GLN A 73 8.66 16.19 -16.00
N LYS A 74 7.41 16.17 -16.46
CA LYS A 74 6.22 16.35 -15.63
C LYS A 74 5.50 15.05 -15.40
N ASP A 75 5.12 14.82 -14.14
CA ASP A 75 4.32 13.68 -13.72
C ASP A 75 2.84 14.11 -13.64
N THR A 76 2.03 13.58 -14.56
CA THR A 76 0.59 13.84 -14.60
C THR A 76 -0.23 12.89 -13.73
N ASP A 77 0.37 11.83 -13.18
CA ASP A 77 -0.32 10.82 -12.41
C ASP A 77 -0.17 11.03 -10.90
N ALA A 78 0.98 11.55 -10.46
CA ALA A 78 1.19 11.86 -9.04
C ALA A 78 0.22 12.95 -8.55
N ARG A 79 -0.26 12.82 -7.31
CA ARG A 79 -1.22 13.73 -6.69
C ARG A 79 -0.77 14.20 -5.31
N TRP A 80 -1.37 15.33 -4.90
CA TRP A 80 -1.22 15.85 -3.55
C TRP A 80 -2.20 15.18 -2.59
N THR A 81 -1.73 14.88 -1.40
CA THR A 81 -2.54 14.44 -0.26
C THR A 81 -2.09 15.15 1.02
N LYS A 82 -2.97 15.21 2.02
CA LYS A 82 -2.63 15.70 3.36
C LYS A 82 -2.66 14.56 4.36
N LYS A 83 -1.58 14.41 5.14
CA LYS A 83 -1.52 13.47 6.27
C LYS A 83 -0.93 14.19 7.48
N ARG A 84 -1.65 14.18 8.60
CA ARG A 84 -1.25 14.84 9.86
C ARG A 84 -0.86 16.33 9.66
N GLY A 85 -1.61 17.06 8.84
CA GLY A 85 -1.35 18.48 8.55
C GLY A 85 -0.27 18.74 7.50
N LEU A 86 0.53 17.77 7.13
CA LEU A 86 1.59 17.89 6.13
C LEU A 86 1.08 17.51 4.74
N SER A 87 1.50 18.28 3.72
CA SER A 87 1.20 18.01 2.31
C SER A 87 2.28 17.12 1.71
N HIS A 88 1.83 16.04 1.08
CA HIS A 88 2.67 15.07 0.37
C HIS A 88 2.27 15.02 -1.10
N TYR A 89 3.25 14.86 -1.98
CA TYR A 89 3.05 14.70 -3.42
C TYR A 89 3.65 13.38 -3.86
N GLY A 90 2.88 12.57 -4.58
CA GLY A 90 3.35 11.27 -5.08
C GLY A 90 2.24 10.23 -5.21
N TYR A 91 2.53 9.05 -4.72
CA TYR A 91 1.75 7.83 -4.82
C TYR A 91 1.48 7.21 -3.45
N LYS A 92 0.70 6.14 -3.41
CA LYS A 92 0.52 5.27 -2.25
C LYS A 92 0.86 3.83 -2.60
N ASN A 93 1.55 3.16 -1.68
CA ASN A 93 1.72 1.72 -1.66
C ASN A 93 0.72 1.14 -0.66
N HIS A 94 -0.35 0.55 -1.15
CA HIS A 94 -1.32 -0.19 -0.34
C HIS A 94 -0.86 -1.64 -0.28
N ILE A 95 -0.73 -2.21 0.91
CA ILE A 95 -0.27 -3.57 1.09
C ILE A 95 -1.20 -4.38 1.97
N ASN A 96 -1.31 -5.65 1.64
CA ASN A 96 -1.86 -6.69 2.48
C ASN A 96 -0.72 -7.58 2.96
N VAL A 97 -0.66 -7.79 4.25
CA VAL A 97 0.42 -8.52 4.93
C VAL A 97 -0.19 -9.66 5.74
N ASP A 98 0.33 -10.86 5.61
CA ASP A 98 -0.06 -11.92 6.52
C ASP A 98 0.44 -11.64 7.95
N ARG A 99 -0.42 -11.95 8.92
CA ARG A 99 -0.11 -11.66 10.31
C ARG A 99 1.00 -12.56 10.86
N ARG A 100 1.14 -13.79 10.38
CA ARG A 100 2.08 -14.79 10.91
C ARG A 100 3.51 -14.49 10.51
N HIS A 101 3.78 -14.45 9.21
CA HIS A 101 5.13 -14.36 8.67
C HIS A 101 5.55 -12.94 8.38
N LYS A 102 4.61 -11.96 8.37
CA LYS A 102 4.82 -10.56 7.99
C LYS A 102 5.33 -10.43 6.54
N LEU A 103 4.82 -11.25 5.65
CA LEU A 103 5.09 -11.20 4.22
C LEU A 103 3.99 -10.37 3.54
N VAL A 104 4.37 -9.53 2.58
CA VAL A 104 3.41 -8.83 1.71
C VAL A 104 2.82 -9.86 0.77
N ARG A 105 1.49 -10.04 0.81
CA ARG A 105 0.78 -11.03 -0.01
C ARG A 105 0.15 -10.41 -1.25
N ARG A 106 -0.34 -9.19 -1.09
CA ARG A 106 -0.91 -8.41 -2.19
C ARG A 106 -0.50 -6.95 -2.03
N TYR A 107 -0.40 -6.25 -3.12
CA TYR A 107 -0.21 -4.80 -3.10
C TYR A 107 -0.96 -4.15 -4.26
N HIS A 108 -1.29 -2.89 -4.09
CA HIS A 108 -1.83 -2.02 -5.12
C HIS A 108 -1.15 -0.65 -5.03
N VAL A 109 -0.91 -0.02 -6.16
CA VAL A 109 -0.31 1.33 -6.20
C VAL A 109 -1.31 2.29 -6.80
N SER A 110 -1.60 3.36 -6.08
CA SER A 110 -2.46 4.44 -6.55
C SER A 110 -1.73 5.79 -6.50
N ASP A 111 -2.32 6.82 -7.08
CA ASP A 111 -1.92 8.18 -6.74
C ASP A 111 -2.23 8.50 -5.26
N ALA A 112 -1.57 9.50 -4.71
CA ALA A 112 -1.68 9.80 -3.27
C ALA A 112 -3.05 10.37 -2.85
N ALA A 113 -3.90 10.82 -3.78
CA ALA A 113 -5.22 11.37 -3.47
C ALA A 113 -6.30 10.30 -3.30
N VAL A 114 -6.11 9.11 -3.86
CA VAL A 114 -7.04 7.97 -3.71
C VAL A 114 -7.20 7.64 -2.22
N HIS A 115 -8.45 7.54 -1.76
CA HIS A 115 -8.71 7.18 -0.36
C HIS A 115 -8.42 5.70 -0.12
N ASP A 116 -7.77 5.38 0.99
CA ASP A 116 -7.28 4.02 1.28
C ASP A 116 -8.39 2.96 1.25
N SER A 117 -9.61 3.32 1.66
CA SER A 117 -10.77 2.43 1.65
C SER A 117 -11.21 1.98 0.25
N GLN A 118 -10.91 2.75 -0.80
CA GLN A 118 -11.30 2.42 -2.17
C GLN A 118 -10.53 1.23 -2.75
N VAL A 119 -9.35 0.95 -2.19
CA VAL A 119 -8.43 -0.10 -2.67
C VAL A 119 -8.58 -1.40 -1.87
N LEU A 120 -9.38 -1.40 -0.80
CA LEU A 120 -9.46 -2.53 0.13
C LEU A 120 -9.77 -3.85 -0.57
N ASP A 121 -10.77 -3.87 -1.44
CA ASP A 121 -11.24 -5.10 -2.10
C ASP A 121 -10.21 -5.72 -3.04
N GLU A 122 -9.39 -4.89 -3.68
CA GLU A 122 -8.33 -5.31 -4.60
C GLU A 122 -7.17 -6.02 -3.91
N ILE A 123 -6.91 -5.66 -2.64
CA ILE A 123 -5.78 -6.20 -1.88
C ILE A 123 -6.19 -7.23 -0.83
N LEU A 124 -7.48 -7.52 -0.66
CA LEU A 124 -7.93 -8.59 0.22
C LEU A 124 -7.39 -9.94 -0.26
N ASP A 125 -6.80 -10.70 0.65
CA ASP A 125 -6.32 -12.06 0.40
C ASP A 125 -7.37 -13.07 0.88
N ARG A 126 -7.97 -13.80 -0.06
CA ARG A 126 -8.99 -14.82 0.22
C ARG A 126 -8.39 -16.16 0.65
N ASP A 127 -7.10 -16.34 0.38
CA ASP A 127 -6.40 -17.58 0.69
C ASP A 127 -5.81 -17.58 2.11
N ASN A 128 -5.97 -16.48 2.88
CA ASN A 128 -5.48 -16.40 4.24
C ASN A 128 -6.24 -17.36 5.16
N THR A 129 -5.53 -18.16 5.94
CA THR A 129 -6.07 -19.25 6.78
C THR A 129 -6.96 -18.76 7.95
N ALA A 130 -7.08 -17.46 8.18
CA ALA A 130 -7.93 -16.89 9.22
C ALA A 130 -8.71 -15.69 8.72
N SER A 131 -9.93 -15.53 9.24
CA SER A 131 -10.87 -14.52 8.79
C SER A 131 -10.59 -13.09 9.27
N GLY A 132 -9.65 -12.86 10.19
CA GLY A 132 -9.43 -11.52 10.78
C GLY A 132 -8.77 -10.53 9.81
N VAL A 133 -9.36 -9.34 9.66
CA VAL A 133 -8.84 -8.22 8.82
C VAL A 133 -8.59 -7.02 9.70
N TRP A 134 -7.31 -6.64 9.88
CA TRP A 134 -6.87 -5.47 10.64
C TRP A 134 -6.54 -4.32 9.71
N ALA A 135 -7.14 -3.16 9.95
CA ALA A 135 -6.82 -1.93 9.24
C ALA A 135 -7.03 -0.71 10.17
N ASP A 136 -6.62 0.47 9.74
CA ASP A 136 -6.89 1.68 10.49
C ASP A 136 -8.35 2.16 10.32
N SER A 137 -8.72 3.23 11.00
CA SER A 137 -10.08 3.75 10.97
C SER A 137 -10.48 4.42 9.64
N ALA A 138 -9.52 4.68 8.74
CA ALA A 138 -9.81 5.21 7.40
C ALA A 138 -10.53 4.17 6.52
N TYR A 139 -10.30 2.89 6.80
CA TYR A 139 -10.98 1.79 6.11
C TYR A 139 -12.36 1.47 6.68
N ARG A 140 -12.85 2.21 7.70
CA ARG A 140 -14.11 1.87 8.35
C ARG A 140 -15.28 2.60 7.72
N SER A 141 -16.17 1.87 7.06
CA SER A 141 -17.50 2.31 6.62
C SER A 141 -18.51 1.16 6.80
N ALA A 142 -19.81 1.47 6.70
CA ALA A 142 -20.87 0.45 6.78
C ALA A 142 -20.78 -0.52 5.60
N GLU A 143 -20.46 0.00 4.42
CA GLU A 143 -20.31 -0.77 3.18
C GLU A 143 -19.16 -1.76 3.28
N ILE A 144 -18.01 -1.32 3.81
CA ILE A 144 -16.84 -2.19 4.00
C ILE A 144 -17.11 -3.27 5.05
N GLU A 145 -17.76 -2.92 6.16
CA GLU A 145 -18.11 -3.91 7.19
C GLU A 145 -19.05 -4.99 6.61
N ALA A 146 -20.07 -4.59 5.83
CA ALA A 146 -20.97 -5.51 5.15
C ALA A 146 -20.26 -6.39 4.11
N ALA A 147 -19.39 -5.79 3.28
CA ALA A 147 -18.61 -6.53 2.28
C ALA A 147 -17.63 -7.54 2.92
N LEU A 148 -17.04 -7.22 4.06
CA LEU A 148 -16.20 -8.17 4.80
C LEU A 148 -17.03 -9.32 5.37
N GLU A 149 -18.22 -9.02 5.93
CA GLU A 149 -19.13 -10.03 6.48
C GLU A 149 -19.63 -10.99 5.39
N GLU A 150 -20.04 -10.47 4.23
CA GLU A 150 -20.45 -11.25 3.06
C GLU A 150 -19.33 -12.23 2.61
N LYS A 151 -18.07 -11.79 2.69
CA LYS A 151 -16.90 -12.63 2.38
C LYS A 151 -16.48 -13.56 3.53
N GLY A 152 -17.24 -13.64 4.61
CA GLY A 152 -16.91 -14.45 5.81
C GLY A 152 -15.71 -13.92 6.60
N LEU A 153 -15.31 -12.65 6.35
CA LEU A 153 -14.17 -12.02 7.00
C LEU A 153 -14.63 -11.23 8.25
N LYS A 154 -13.85 -11.32 9.31
CA LYS A 154 -14.12 -10.64 10.58
C LYS A 154 -13.37 -9.30 10.63
N SER A 155 -14.11 -8.20 10.62
CA SER A 155 -13.52 -6.88 10.76
C SER A 155 -12.81 -6.71 12.11
N ARG A 156 -11.55 -6.37 12.05
CA ARG A 156 -10.70 -5.90 13.15
C ARG A 156 -10.24 -4.46 12.89
N ILE A 157 -10.95 -3.73 12.05
CA ILE A 157 -10.71 -2.32 11.72
C ILE A 157 -10.90 -1.47 12.97
N HIS A 158 -10.04 -0.46 13.15
CA HIS A 158 -10.15 0.47 14.27
C HIS A 158 -11.51 1.17 14.27
N ARG A 159 -12.09 1.29 15.45
CA ARG A 159 -13.31 2.08 15.64
C ARG A 159 -12.97 3.56 15.69
N LYS A 160 -13.82 4.40 15.09
CA LYS A 160 -13.72 5.85 15.08
C LYS A 160 -14.87 6.46 15.85
N GLY A 161 -14.57 7.37 16.76
CA GLY A 161 -15.58 8.20 17.41
C GLY A 161 -16.21 9.16 16.40
N ARG A 162 -17.45 9.57 16.67
CA ARG A 162 -18.17 10.58 15.88
C ARG A 162 -18.41 11.81 16.77
N ARG A 163 -18.70 12.96 16.13
CA ARG A 163 -19.09 14.17 16.87
C ARG A 163 -20.30 13.87 17.76
N GLY A 164 -20.23 14.18 19.04
CA GLY A 164 -21.27 13.86 20.03
C GLY A 164 -21.31 12.40 20.51
N LYS A 165 -20.52 11.48 19.92
CA LYS A 165 -20.41 10.08 20.36
C LYS A 165 -18.95 9.62 20.37
N PRO A 166 -18.19 9.98 21.41
CA PRO A 166 -16.80 9.54 21.54
C PRO A 166 -16.73 8.02 21.76
N LEU A 167 -15.54 7.46 21.56
CA LEU A 167 -15.31 6.03 21.82
C LEU A 167 -15.47 5.74 23.32
N SER A 168 -16.20 4.67 23.64
CA SER A 168 -16.26 4.10 24.98
C SER A 168 -14.90 3.53 25.42
N GLU A 169 -14.68 3.35 26.70
CA GLU A 169 -13.45 2.76 27.24
C GLU A 169 -13.21 1.33 26.74
N ARG A 170 -14.28 0.56 26.53
CA ARG A 170 -14.21 -0.77 25.90
C ARG A 170 -13.70 -0.69 24.46
N GLU A 171 -14.16 0.29 23.69
CA GLU A 171 -13.74 0.49 22.30
C GLU A 171 -12.30 1.00 22.22
N LYS A 172 -11.88 1.89 23.11
CA LYS A 172 -10.50 2.36 23.23
C LYS A 172 -9.56 1.20 23.53
N ARG A 173 -9.90 0.34 24.52
CA ARG A 173 -9.15 -0.88 24.82
C ARG A 173 -9.08 -1.84 23.63
N GLY A 174 -10.21 -2.04 22.95
CA GLY A 174 -10.26 -2.84 21.73
C GLY A 174 -9.37 -2.28 20.63
N ASN A 175 -9.33 -0.96 20.44
CA ASN A 175 -8.43 -0.32 19.48
C ASN A 175 -6.95 -0.49 19.86
N LYS A 176 -6.59 -0.44 21.15
CA LYS A 176 -5.22 -0.69 21.62
C LYS A 176 -4.76 -2.10 21.25
N THR A 177 -5.62 -3.11 21.44
CA THR A 177 -5.32 -4.50 21.03
C THR A 177 -5.16 -4.62 19.50
N ARG A 178 -6.02 -3.94 18.72
CA ARG A 178 -5.90 -3.91 17.25
C ARG A 178 -4.62 -3.21 16.79
N SER A 179 -4.24 -2.11 17.45
CA SER A 179 -2.99 -1.39 17.18
C SER A 179 -1.76 -2.26 17.35
N SER A 180 -1.70 -3.12 18.35
CA SER A 180 -0.56 -4.01 18.58
C SER A 180 -0.36 -5.03 17.46
N VAL A 181 -1.46 -5.46 16.83
CA VAL A 181 -1.39 -6.32 15.64
C VAL A 181 -1.03 -5.52 14.41
N ARG A 182 -1.70 -4.38 14.16
CA ARG A 182 -1.46 -3.52 13.00
C ARG A 182 -0.06 -2.93 12.97
N GLY A 183 0.52 -2.62 14.13
CA GLY A 183 1.89 -2.10 14.22
C GLY A 183 2.96 -2.99 13.56
N ARG A 184 2.63 -4.25 13.25
CA ARG A 184 3.54 -5.15 12.52
C ARG A 184 3.81 -4.68 11.09
N VAL A 185 2.88 -3.97 10.46
CA VAL A 185 3.07 -3.41 9.11
C VAL A 185 4.06 -2.24 9.12
N GLU A 186 4.20 -1.54 10.25
CA GLU A 186 5.14 -0.43 10.39
C GLU A 186 6.60 -0.89 10.22
N HIS A 187 6.92 -2.15 10.57
CA HIS A 187 8.23 -2.74 10.31
C HIS A 187 8.54 -2.85 8.82
N ILE A 188 7.52 -3.11 7.99
CA ILE A 188 7.68 -3.21 6.53
C ILE A 188 7.99 -1.83 5.96
N PHE A 189 7.16 -0.86 6.26
CA PHE A 189 7.37 0.51 5.80
C PHE A 189 8.64 1.13 6.37
N GLY A 190 8.98 0.82 7.63
CA GLY A 190 10.25 1.20 8.24
C GLY A 190 11.46 0.63 7.52
N ALA A 191 11.45 -0.67 7.19
CA ALA A 191 12.52 -1.29 6.42
C ALA A 191 12.65 -0.68 5.02
N GLN A 192 11.53 -0.44 4.33
CA GLN A 192 11.53 0.21 3.01
C GLN A 192 12.07 1.64 3.05
N SER A 193 11.79 2.38 4.12
CA SER A 193 12.20 3.78 4.26
C SER A 193 13.65 3.93 4.70
N ASN A 194 14.12 3.10 5.62
CA ASN A 194 15.41 3.27 6.28
C ASN A 194 16.49 2.35 5.70
N ASP A 195 16.17 1.06 5.52
CA ASP A 195 17.19 0.05 5.18
C ASP A 195 17.28 -0.23 3.67
N MET A 196 16.24 0.11 2.91
CA MET A 196 16.12 -0.24 1.49
C MET A 196 16.17 0.99 0.57
N GLY A 197 16.88 2.04 0.96
CA GLY A 197 17.14 3.21 0.12
C GLY A 197 16.00 4.23 0.03
N GLY A 198 15.07 4.24 1.00
CA GLY A 198 13.99 5.23 1.08
C GLY A 198 12.79 4.93 0.17
N THR A 199 11.83 5.82 0.14
CA THR A 199 10.56 5.66 -0.59
C THR A 199 10.34 6.71 -1.69
N LEU A 200 11.36 7.48 -2.06
CA LEU A 200 11.26 8.47 -3.13
C LEU A 200 11.28 7.80 -4.51
N VAL A 201 10.16 7.86 -5.24
CA VAL A 201 10.09 7.46 -6.65
C VAL A 201 10.49 8.62 -7.54
N ARG A 202 11.57 8.46 -8.30
CA ARG A 202 12.08 9.48 -9.23
C ARG A 202 11.60 9.27 -10.67
N SER A 203 11.00 8.12 -10.96
CA SER A 203 10.41 7.85 -12.28
C SER A 203 9.05 8.56 -12.43
N ILE A 204 8.73 8.97 -13.63
CA ILE A 204 7.51 9.69 -13.98
C ILE A 204 6.44 8.70 -14.43
N GLY A 205 5.22 8.88 -13.90
CA GLY A 205 4.02 8.15 -14.26
C GLY A 205 3.74 6.93 -13.38
N LEU A 206 2.45 6.63 -13.22
CA LEU A 206 1.94 5.57 -12.34
C LEU A 206 2.51 4.20 -12.68
N VAL A 207 2.61 3.86 -13.96
CA VAL A 207 3.13 2.55 -14.42
C VAL A 207 4.56 2.30 -13.92
N ARG A 208 5.44 3.29 -14.05
CA ARG A 208 6.82 3.16 -13.54
C ARG A 208 6.89 3.19 -12.02
N ALA A 209 6.03 3.98 -11.39
CA ALA A 209 5.91 4.01 -9.93
C ALA A 209 5.46 2.65 -9.39
N THR A 210 4.45 2.03 -10.02
CA THR A 210 3.96 0.68 -9.68
C THR A 210 5.08 -0.36 -9.76
N THR A 211 5.84 -0.34 -10.85
CA THR A 211 6.96 -1.24 -11.05
C THR A 211 8.03 -1.07 -9.96
N TRP A 212 8.41 0.17 -9.65
CA TRP A 212 9.43 0.46 -8.64
C TRP A 212 8.99 0.05 -7.24
N ILE A 213 7.73 0.33 -6.90
CA ILE A 213 7.12 -0.03 -5.61
C ILE A 213 6.94 -1.56 -5.52
N GLY A 214 6.51 -2.22 -6.58
CA GLY A 214 6.39 -3.67 -6.66
C GLY A 214 7.73 -4.38 -6.45
N LEU A 215 8.80 -3.92 -7.12
CA LEU A 215 10.16 -4.42 -6.89
C LEU A 215 10.59 -4.27 -5.44
N LYS A 216 10.23 -3.16 -4.80
CA LYS A 216 10.57 -2.92 -3.39
C LYS A 216 9.80 -3.86 -2.46
N ASN A 217 8.52 -4.12 -2.74
CA ASN A 217 7.71 -5.09 -2.01
C ASN A 217 8.28 -6.51 -2.17
N LEU A 218 8.68 -6.89 -3.39
CA LEU A 218 9.33 -8.18 -3.68
C LEU A 218 10.67 -8.31 -2.93
N ALA A 219 11.53 -7.31 -3.01
CA ALA A 219 12.82 -7.31 -2.32
C ALA A 219 12.66 -7.38 -0.79
N TYR A 220 11.61 -6.73 -0.23
CA TYR A 220 11.27 -6.88 1.17
C TYR A 220 10.91 -8.34 1.50
N ASN A 221 10.08 -9.00 0.69
CA ASN A 221 9.68 -10.39 0.89
C ASN A 221 10.89 -11.34 0.82
N MET A 222 11.79 -11.16 -0.14
CA MET A 222 13.04 -11.95 -0.22
C MET A 222 13.89 -11.80 1.04
N ARG A 223 14.07 -10.57 1.50
CA ARG A 223 14.79 -10.26 2.74
C ARG A 223 14.12 -10.88 3.96
N ARG A 224 12.79 -10.86 3.98
CA ARG A 224 11.99 -11.45 5.05
C ARG A 224 12.07 -12.97 5.06
N LEU A 225 12.10 -13.62 3.91
CA LEU A 225 12.31 -15.07 3.79
C LEU A 225 13.63 -15.48 4.45
N VAL A 226 14.74 -14.83 4.08
CA VAL A 226 16.06 -15.12 4.70
C VAL A 226 16.03 -14.98 6.23
N GLN A 227 15.29 -14.00 6.75
CA GLN A 227 15.14 -13.84 8.21
C GLN A 227 14.34 -15.01 8.83
N LEU A 228 13.27 -15.45 8.15
CA LEU A 228 12.44 -16.56 8.62
C LEU A 228 13.23 -17.87 8.64
N GLU A 229 14.03 -18.14 7.61
CA GLU A 229 14.89 -19.33 7.53
C GLU A 229 15.97 -19.33 8.63
N ARG A 230 16.61 -18.19 8.89
CA ARG A 230 17.58 -18.06 10.00
C ARG A 230 16.93 -18.33 11.36
N LEU A 231 15.71 -17.80 11.57
CA LEU A 231 14.97 -18.05 12.82
C LEU A 231 14.61 -19.54 12.95
N ALA A 232 14.19 -20.20 11.88
CA ALA A 232 13.88 -21.62 11.89
C ALA A 232 15.13 -22.47 12.22
N ALA A 233 16.28 -22.14 11.62
CA ALA A 233 17.56 -22.84 11.89
C ALA A 233 18.07 -22.65 13.33
N THR A 234 17.69 -21.55 14.01
CA THR A 234 18.09 -21.30 15.40
C THR A 234 17.18 -22.00 16.42
N THR A 235 15.99 -22.44 15.99
CA THR A 235 15.00 -23.11 16.85
C THR A 235 14.93 -24.62 16.66
N ALA A 236 15.66 -25.15 15.68
CA ALA A 236 15.86 -26.58 15.42
C ALA A 236 17.12 -27.09 16.13
#